data_e5d5f2da4c895efd80e9492975177bca
#
_entry.id   e5d5f2da4c895efd80e9492975177bca
#
_cell.length_a   1.000
_cell.length_b   1.000
_cell.length_c   1.000
_cell.angle_alpha   90.00
_cell.angle_beta   90.00
_cell.angle_gamma   90.00
#
_symmetry.space_group_name_H-M   'P 1'
#
loop_
_entity.id
_entity.type
_entity.pdbx_description
1 polymer ?
#
loop_
_entity_poly.entity_id
_entity_poly.type
_entity_poly.pdbx_seq_one_letter_code
_entity_poly.pdbx_strand_id
1 'polypeptide(L)'
;MKSILTLIFLFFSLVDAEITDFERGLSFYEQRANDAVGLQANTDYIDNAINHFLKVTEVNQNNLDAGIYLLKCYYYKGKFVADNDEKKKDYFNNGKILGETLIELYPESVGVYYWYLINLGSWAEIYGILSAAREGVANTMRKYSNKIIEMDSNYNDGGGYFLLGAVHLKSPYIPFVLSWPSHEKALDYLSKAFKIGDSTPSQTVYLARALYKNNQKNKAIKLLLSLLEKDMSKKNMLEDMDQYKIAQEQLSEWE
;
A
#
# COMPACT_ATOMS: atom_id res chain seq x y z
N MET A 1 48.40 40.99 -44.28
CA MET A 1 48.05 40.33 -43.01
C MET A 1 46.62 39.81 -43.16
N LYS A 2 46.43 38.50 -43.41
CA LYS A 2 45.13 37.86 -43.51
C LYS A 2 44.89 37.14 -42.20
N SER A 3 43.88 37.61 -41.43
CA SER A 3 43.46 37.00 -40.19
C SER A 3 42.54 35.78 -40.49
N ILE A 4 42.98 34.58 -40.13
CA ILE A 4 42.21 33.36 -40.24
C ILE A 4 41.38 33.21 -38.95
N LEU A 5 40.07 33.37 -39.07
CA LEU A 5 39.13 33.16 -37.99
C LEU A 5 38.79 31.66 -37.93
N THR A 6 39.38 30.95 -36.95
CA THR A 6 39.10 29.52 -36.76
C THR A 6 37.82 29.38 -35.95
N LEU A 7 36.74 28.96 -36.60
CA LEU A 7 35.46 28.67 -36.01
C LEU A 7 35.52 27.28 -35.33
N ILE A 8 35.57 27.26 -33.98
CA ILE A 8 35.52 26.03 -33.21
C ILE A 8 34.01 25.65 -33.06
N PHE A 9 33.57 24.64 -33.80
CA PHE A 9 32.29 24.00 -33.58
C PHE A 9 32.41 23.06 -32.37
N LEU A 10 31.85 23.50 -31.22
CA LEU A 10 31.59 22.60 -30.09
C LEU A 10 30.40 21.70 -30.44
N PHE A 11 30.66 20.48 -30.84
CA PHE A 11 29.67 19.41 -30.87
C PHE A 11 29.32 19.06 -29.41
N PHE A 12 28.22 19.61 -28.90
CA PHE A 12 27.52 19.01 -27.76
C PHE A 12 26.86 17.72 -28.26
N SER A 13 27.51 16.58 -28.07
CA SER A 13 26.84 15.30 -28.12
C SER A 13 25.84 15.27 -26.97
N LEU A 14 24.56 15.44 -27.25
CA LEU A 14 23.48 15.01 -26.37
C LEU A 14 23.65 13.49 -26.25
N VAL A 15 24.27 13.04 -25.16
CA VAL A 15 24.18 11.66 -24.75
C VAL A 15 22.73 11.50 -24.28
N ASP A 16 21.87 10.93 -25.11
CA ASP A 16 20.58 10.45 -24.67
C ASP A 16 20.86 9.43 -23.56
N ALA A 17 20.62 9.83 -22.31
CA ALA A 17 20.74 8.91 -21.19
C ALA A 17 19.72 7.78 -21.42
N GLU A 18 20.24 6.56 -21.60
CA GLU A 18 19.38 5.40 -21.80
C GLU A 18 18.51 5.21 -20.54
N ILE A 19 17.18 5.18 -20.73
CA ILE A 19 16.21 5.01 -19.65
C ILE A 19 16.47 3.66 -18.97
N THR A 20 16.73 3.68 -17.67
CA THR A 20 17.04 2.48 -16.88
C THR A 20 15.82 1.57 -16.75
N ASP A 21 16.04 0.27 -16.47
CA ASP A 21 14.93 -0.65 -16.17
C ASP A 21 14.11 -0.19 -14.96
N PHE A 22 14.73 0.46 -13.98
CA PHE A 22 14.01 1.00 -12.83
C PHE A 22 13.04 2.12 -13.25
N GLU A 23 13.48 3.08 -14.05
CA GLU A 23 12.64 4.18 -14.55
C GLU A 23 11.51 3.67 -15.46
N ARG A 24 11.76 2.65 -16.30
CA ARG A 24 10.72 1.98 -17.08
C ARG A 24 9.70 1.31 -16.18
N GLY A 25 10.15 0.59 -15.14
CA GLY A 25 9.29 -0.01 -14.13
C GLY A 25 8.40 1.01 -13.45
N LEU A 26 8.95 2.18 -13.06
CA LEU A 26 8.19 3.29 -12.47
C LEU A 26 7.12 3.82 -13.43
N SER A 27 7.50 4.05 -14.70
CA SER A 27 6.57 4.55 -15.72
C SER A 27 5.38 3.61 -15.91
N PHE A 28 5.61 2.29 -15.98
CA PHE A 28 4.53 1.30 -16.06
C PHE A 28 3.70 1.24 -14.77
N TYR A 29 4.34 1.33 -13.60
CA TYR A 29 3.62 1.33 -12.33
C TYR A 29 2.71 2.57 -12.18
N GLU A 30 3.14 3.73 -12.62
CA GLU A 30 2.31 4.94 -12.62
C GLU A 30 1.09 4.84 -13.54
N GLN A 31 1.20 4.05 -14.62
CA GLN A 31 0.14 3.79 -15.58
C GLN A 31 -0.76 2.60 -15.19
N ARG A 32 -0.56 1.97 -14.03
CA ARG A 32 -1.22 0.71 -13.63
C ARG A 32 -2.75 0.73 -13.65
N ALA A 33 -3.35 1.91 -13.56
CA ALA A 33 -4.81 2.09 -13.60
C ALA A 33 -5.34 2.44 -14.99
N ASN A 34 -4.47 2.58 -16.02
CA ASN A 34 -4.91 2.85 -17.38
C ASN A 34 -5.71 1.66 -17.91
N ASP A 35 -6.72 1.97 -18.73
CA ASP A 35 -7.62 0.98 -19.36
C ASP A 35 -8.35 0.07 -18.35
N ALA A 36 -8.46 0.49 -17.08
CA ALA A 36 -9.23 -0.24 -16.09
C ALA A 36 -10.75 -0.12 -16.38
N VAL A 37 -11.48 -1.21 -16.09
CA VAL A 37 -12.93 -1.26 -16.17
C VAL A 37 -13.52 -1.44 -14.78
N GLY A 38 -14.14 -0.41 -14.24
CA GLY A 38 -14.56 -0.40 -12.83
C GLY A 38 -13.34 -0.57 -11.91
N LEU A 39 -13.37 -1.56 -11.02
CA LEU A 39 -12.25 -1.90 -10.13
C LEU A 39 -11.30 -2.96 -10.72
N GLN A 40 -11.49 -3.35 -11.97
CA GLN A 40 -10.63 -4.35 -12.62
C GLN A 40 -9.56 -3.64 -13.47
N ALA A 41 -8.30 -3.75 -13.06
CA ALA A 41 -7.17 -3.21 -13.79
C ALA A 41 -6.77 -4.11 -14.96
N ASN A 42 -6.23 -3.49 -16.02
CA ASN A 42 -5.52 -4.23 -17.06
C ASN A 42 -4.19 -4.75 -16.49
N THR A 43 -3.88 -6.03 -16.74
CA THR A 43 -2.66 -6.67 -16.22
C THR A 43 -1.38 -6.17 -16.89
N ASP A 44 -1.45 -5.70 -18.15
CA ASP A 44 -0.26 -5.43 -18.96
C ASP A 44 0.68 -4.39 -18.32
N TYR A 45 0.13 -3.31 -17.78
CA TYR A 45 0.94 -2.26 -17.16
C TYR A 45 1.67 -2.76 -15.92
N ILE A 46 0.96 -3.46 -15.03
CA ILE A 46 1.58 -3.92 -13.78
C ILE A 46 2.54 -5.10 -14.02
N ASP A 47 2.28 -5.95 -15.02
CA ASP A 47 3.18 -7.04 -15.40
C ASP A 47 4.47 -6.49 -16.02
N ASN A 48 4.40 -5.47 -16.87
CA ASN A 48 5.59 -4.78 -17.37
C ASN A 48 6.39 -4.11 -16.25
N ALA A 49 5.71 -3.47 -15.29
CA ALA A 49 6.38 -2.90 -14.11
C ALA A 49 7.15 -3.98 -13.34
N ILE A 50 6.51 -5.12 -13.02
CA ILE A 50 7.15 -6.26 -12.35
C ILE A 50 8.36 -6.75 -13.13
N ASN A 51 8.23 -6.98 -14.44
CA ASN A 51 9.31 -7.49 -15.29
C ASN A 51 10.54 -6.56 -15.26
N HIS A 52 10.34 -5.26 -15.30
CA HIS A 52 11.42 -4.29 -15.21
C HIS A 52 12.06 -4.25 -13.82
N PHE A 53 11.27 -4.26 -12.73
CA PHE A 53 11.84 -4.30 -11.38
C PHE A 53 12.58 -5.61 -11.08
N LEU A 54 12.12 -6.75 -11.60
CA LEU A 54 12.84 -8.03 -11.49
C LEU A 54 14.20 -7.97 -12.17
N LYS A 55 14.32 -7.40 -13.39
CA LYS A 55 15.61 -7.21 -14.05
C LYS A 55 16.58 -6.38 -13.21
N VAL A 56 16.08 -5.32 -12.55
CA VAL A 56 16.90 -4.51 -11.64
C VAL A 56 17.43 -5.36 -10.49
N THR A 57 16.60 -6.23 -9.89
CA THR A 57 17.02 -7.11 -8.79
C THR A 57 17.92 -8.25 -9.23
N GLU A 58 17.82 -8.72 -10.48
CA GLU A 58 18.73 -9.70 -11.07
C GLU A 58 20.16 -9.15 -11.22
N VAL A 59 20.28 -7.89 -11.67
CA VAL A 59 21.58 -7.22 -11.85
C VAL A 59 22.17 -6.77 -10.51
N ASN A 60 21.33 -6.28 -9.61
CA ASN A 60 21.67 -5.84 -8.27
C ASN A 60 20.64 -6.36 -7.27
N GLN A 61 20.92 -7.54 -6.70
CA GLN A 61 20.05 -8.17 -5.70
C GLN A 61 19.77 -7.29 -4.48
N ASN A 62 20.60 -6.26 -4.27
CA ASN A 62 20.49 -5.32 -3.17
C ASN A 62 19.83 -4.01 -3.58
N ASN A 63 18.98 -3.98 -4.59
CA ASN A 63 18.22 -2.77 -4.94
C ASN A 63 16.94 -2.69 -4.10
N LEU A 64 17.03 -1.95 -2.99
CA LEU A 64 15.94 -1.75 -2.03
C LEU A 64 14.68 -1.18 -2.68
N ASP A 65 14.83 -0.17 -3.53
CA ASP A 65 13.68 0.52 -4.14
C ASP A 65 12.92 -0.41 -5.09
N ALA A 66 13.63 -1.20 -5.91
CA ALA A 66 13.00 -2.21 -6.77
C ALA A 66 12.25 -3.26 -5.95
N GLY A 67 12.82 -3.72 -4.83
CA GLY A 67 12.16 -4.64 -3.91
C GLY A 67 10.87 -4.06 -3.32
N ILE A 68 10.88 -2.80 -2.89
CA ILE A 68 9.67 -2.11 -2.38
C ILE A 68 8.61 -1.97 -3.48
N TYR A 69 9.01 -1.63 -4.72
CA TYR A 69 8.05 -1.54 -5.82
C TYR A 69 7.47 -2.90 -6.22
N LEU A 70 8.23 -3.99 -6.12
CA LEU A 70 7.69 -5.34 -6.31
C LEU A 70 6.62 -5.68 -5.26
N LEU A 71 6.82 -5.31 -3.99
CA LEU A 71 5.78 -5.46 -2.95
C LEU A 71 4.50 -4.67 -3.29
N LYS A 72 4.64 -3.44 -3.78
CA LYS A 72 3.51 -2.62 -4.26
C LYS A 72 2.80 -3.29 -5.44
N CYS A 73 3.55 -3.84 -6.37
CA CYS A 73 3.00 -4.51 -7.55
C CYS A 73 2.23 -5.78 -7.18
N TYR A 74 2.75 -6.62 -6.28
CA TYR A 74 2.04 -7.82 -5.82
C TYR A 74 0.73 -7.48 -5.09
N TYR A 75 0.76 -6.46 -4.21
CA TYR A 75 -0.45 -5.96 -3.60
C TYR A 75 -1.47 -5.50 -4.64
N TYR A 76 -1.05 -4.68 -5.62
CA TYR A 76 -1.92 -4.17 -6.66
C TYR A 76 -2.53 -5.28 -7.51
N LYS A 77 -1.73 -6.27 -7.92
CA LYS A 77 -2.21 -7.44 -8.66
C LYS A 77 -3.24 -8.24 -7.87
N GLY A 78 -2.98 -8.51 -6.61
CA GLY A 78 -3.92 -9.22 -5.74
C GLY A 78 -5.23 -8.47 -5.55
N LYS A 79 -5.16 -7.15 -5.47
CA LYS A 79 -6.33 -6.30 -5.18
C LYS A 79 -7.17 -5.98 -6.43
N PHE A 80 -6.52 -5.68 -7.56
CA PHE A 80 -7.19 -5.07 -8.72
C PHE A 80 -7.05 -5.84 -10.04
N VAL A 81 -6.20 -6.87 -10.12
CA VAL A 81 -6.01 -7.68 -11.32
C VAL A 81 -6.57 -9.08 -11.16
N ALA A 82 -6.43 -9.67 -9.97
CA ALA A 82 -6.90 -11.03 -9.72
C ALA A 82 -8.43 -11.13 -9.83
N ASP A 83 -8.89 -12.01 -10.70
CA ASP A 83 -10.31 -12.26 -11.01
C ASP A 83 -10.95 -13.34 -10.12
N ASN A 84 -10.14 -14.04 -9.32
CA ASN A 84 -10.60 -15.08 -8.39
C ASN A 84 -9.69 -15.16 -7.15
N ASP A 85 -10.18 -15.86 -6.12
CA ASP A 85 -9.51 -15.97 -4.83
C ASP A 85 -8.19 -16.75 -4.89
N GLU A 86 -8.04 -17.70 -5.81
CA GLU A 86 -6.80 -18.46 -5.99
C GLU A 86 -5.67 -17.53 -6.46
N LYS A 87 -5.91 -16.74 -7.50
CA LYS A 87 -4.95 -15.74 -7.97
C LYS A 87 -4.64 -14.67 -6.91
N LYS A 88 -5.65 -14.23 -6.13
CA LYS A 88 -5.41 -13.31 -5.02
C LYS A 88 -4.45 -13.90 -4.00
N LYS A 89 -4.68 -15.18 -3.62
CA LYS A 89 -3.81 -15.92 -2.70
C LYS A 89 -2.38 -15.96 -3.21
N ASP A 90 -2.18 -16.29 -4.49
CA ASP A 90 -0.85 -16.35 -5.09
C ASP A 90 -0.11 -15.01 -5.02
N TYR A 91 -0.77 -13.92 -5.43
CA TYR A 91 -0.12 -12.61 -5.41
C TYR A 91 0.20 -12.12 -4.01
N PHE A 92 -0.73 -12.24 -3.05
CA PHE A 92 -0.46 -11.82 -1.67
C PHE A 92 0.56 -12.72 -0.98
N ASN A 93 0.60 -14.01 -1.32
CA ASN A 93 1.63 -14.93 -0.84
C ASN A 93 3.02 -14.55 -1.37
N ASN A 94 3.13 -14.22 -2.66
CA ASN A 94 4.37 -13.73 -3.24
C ASN A 94 4.83 -12.44 -2.56
N GLY A 95 3.92 -11.50 -2.30
CA GLY A 95 4.23 -10.28 -1.56
C GLY A 95 4.65 -10.55 -0.10
N LYS A 96 4.01 -11.50 0.58
CA LYS A 96 4.39 -11.93 1.93
C LYS A 96 5.81 -12.50 1.95
N ILE A 97 6.11 -13.47 1.10
CA ILE A 97 7.43 -14.14 1.02
C ILE A 97 8.54 -13.13 0.66
N LEU A 98 8.31 -12.30 -0.35
CA LEU A 98 9.27 -11.26 -0.72
C LEU A 98 9.51 -10.28 0.44
N GLY A 99 8.45 -9.87 1.13
CA GLY A 99 8.56 -8.96 2.26
C GLY A 99 9.35 -9.55 3.43
N GLU A 100 9.18 -10.83 3.74
CA GLU A 100 9.97 -11.56 4.75
C GLU A 100 11.46 -11.54 4.37
N THR A 101 11.78 -11.85 3.12
CA THR A 101 13.16 -11.80 2.60
C THR A 101 13.75 -10.39 2.67
N LEU A 102 12.98 -9.37 2.29
CA LEU A 102 13.47 -7.98 2.32
C LEU A 102 13.66 -7.44 3.74
N ILE A 103 12.87 -7.90 4.72
CA ILE A 103 13.05 -7.54 6.15
C ILE A 103 14.41 -8.07 6.66
N GLU A 104 14.81 -9.27 6.25
CA GLU A 104 16.11 -9.85 6.62
C GLU A 104 17.28 -9.07 5.97
N LEU A 105 17.12 -8.66 4.71
CA LEU A 105 18.14 -7.92 3.98
C LEU A 105 18.23 -6.44 4.41
N TYR A 106 17.09 -5.82 4.75
CA TYR A 106 16.97 -4.39 5.05
C TYR A 106 16.22 -4.12 6.35
N PRO A 107 16.74 -4.56 7.51
CA PRO A 107 16.06 -4.46 8.80
C PRO A 107 15.78 -3.04 9.28
N GLU A 108 16.40 -2.03 8.65
CA GLU A 108 16.22 -0.61 8.95
C GLU A 108 15.39 0.14 7.88
N SER A 109 14.74 -0.59 6.95
CA SER A 109 13.90 0.04 5.93
C SER A 109 12.44 0.12 6.35
N VAL A 110 11.96 1.30 6.71
CA VAL A 110 10.56 1.55 7.06
C VAL A 110 9.62 1.15 5.90
N GLY A 111 10.02 1.41 4.65
CA GLY A 111 9.24 1.07 3.46
C GLY A 111 9.02 -0.42 3.28
N VAL A 112 10.02 -1.24 3.60
CA VAL A 112 9.91 -2.71 3.56
C VAL A 112 8.90 -3.20 4.57
N TYR A 113 8.99 -2.77 5.85
CA TYR A 113 8.00 -3.15 6.87
C TYR A 113 6.59 -2.75 6.49
N TYR A 114 6.41 -1.53 6.00
CA TYR A 114 5.10 -1.01 5.63
C TYR A 114 4.47 -1.86 4.51
N TRP A 115 5.17 -2.05 3.39
CA TRP A 115 4.61 -2.79 2.24
C TRP A 115 4.53 -4.30 2.48
N TYR A 116 5.40 -4.86 3.33
CA TYR A 116 5.20 -6.21 3.85
C TYR A 116 3.88 -6.34 4.59
N LEU A 117 3.58 -5.43 5.53
CA LEU A 117 2.36 -5.48 6.32
C LEU A 117 1.09 -5.25 5.47
N ILE A 118 1.17 -4.46 4.42
CA ILE A 118 0.06 -4.31 3.45
C ILE A 118 -0.24 -5.65 2.76
N ASN A 119 0.79 -6.37 2.29
CA ASN A 119 0.61 -7.70 1.69
C ASN A 119 0.17 -8.74 2.73
N LEU A 120 0.75 -8.76 3.92
CA LEU A 120 0.39 -9.68 5.00
C LEU A 120 -1.06 -9.49 5.46
N GLY A 121 -1.53 -8.24 5.59
CA GLY A 121 -2.91 -7.93 5.92
C GLY A 121 -3.88 -8.42 4.84
N SER A 122 -3.56 -8.21 3.57
CA SER A 122 -4.35 -8.67 2.43
C SER A 122 -4.32 -10.21 2.32
N TRP A 123 -3.17 -10.84 2.58
CA TRP A 123 -3.04 -12.29 2.70
C TRP A 123 -3.98 -12.83 3.78
N ALA A 124 -3.99 -12.22 4.96
CA ALA A 124 -4.84 -12.65 6.07
C ALA A 124 -6.35 -12.55 5.75
N GLU A 125 -6.76 -11.53 5.01
CA GLU A 125 -8.15 -11.36 4.58
C GLU A 125 -8.60 -12.49 3.65
N ILE A 126 -7.78 -12.88 2.68
CA ILE A 126 -8.15 -13.89 1.68
C ILE A 126 -7.98 -15.34 2.19
N TYR A 127 -7.01 -15.60 3.09
CA TYR A 127 -6.82 -16.92 3.69
C TYR A 127 -7.73 -17.17 4.90
N GLY A 128 -8.28 -16.11 5.48
CA GLY A 128 -9.26 -16.14 6.56
C GLY A 128 -8.66 -16.22 7.96
N ILE A 129 -9.52 -15.99 8.96
CA ILE A 129 -9.15 -15.81 10.37
C ILE A 129 -8.35 -16.98 10.94
N LEU A 130 -8.70 -18.23 10.62
CA LEU A 130 -8.02 -19.41 11.15
C LEU A 130 -6.57 -19.52 10.64
N SER A 131 -6.34 -19.26 9.37
CA SER A 131 -5.00 -19.25 8.78
C SER A 131 -4.18 -18.10 9.35
N ALA A 132 -4.76 -16.90 9.41
CA ALA A 132 -4.11 -15.73 10.00
C ALA A 132 -3.73 -15.94 11.49
N ALA A 133 -4.57 -16.62 12.26
CA ALA A 133 -4.28 -16.94 13.66
C ALA A 133 -3.12 -17.95 13.80
N ARG A 134 -3.08 -18.99 12.96
CA ARG A 134 -1.98 -19.99 12.96
C ARG A 134 -0.64 -19.36 12.62
N GLU A 135 -0.62 -18.44 11.66
CA GLU A 135 0.57 -17.69 11.24
C GLU A 135 0.95 -16.54 12.21
N GLY A 136 0.15 -16.29 13.25
CA GLY A 136 0.41 -15.21 14.20
C GLY A 136 0.35 -13.80 13.58
N VAL A 137 -0.41 -13.63 12.50
CA VAL A 137 -0.45 -12.38 11.71
C VAL A 137 -0.74 -11.16 12.56
N ALA A 138 -1.73 -11.21 13.47
CA ALA A 138 -2.08 -10.07 14.30
C ALA A 138 -0.91 -9.59 15.17
N ASN A 139 -0.13 -10.50 15.75
CA ASN A 139 1.05 -10.17 16.55
C ASN A 139 2.18 -9.59 15.68
N THR A 140 2.40 -10.15 14.49
CA THR A 140 3.36 -9.63 13.50
C THR A 140 2.97 -8.22 13.04
N MET A 141 1.70 -8.01 12.70
CA MET A 141 1.15 -6.69 12.35
C MET A 141 1.41 -5.68 13.48
N ARG A 142 1.05 -6.02 14.73
CA ARG A 142 1.27 -5.15 15.89
C ARG A 142 2.75 -4.85 16.11
N LYS A 143 3.62 -5.87 16.07
CA LYS A 143 5.07 -5.72 16.27
C LYS A 143 5.68 -4.76 15.24
N TYR A 144 5.42 -5.00 13.97
CA TYR A 144 6.06 -4.23 12.92
C TYR A 144 5.41 -2.87 12.66
N SER A 145 4.11 -2.70 12.95
CA SER A 145 3.50 -1.36 12.98
C SER A 145 4.14 -0.47 14.04
N ASN A 146 4.43 -1.00 15.24
CA ASN A 146 5.17 -0.24 16.26
C ASN A 146 6.59 0.08 15.78
N LYS A 147 7.29 -0.88 15.15
CA LYS A 147 8.63 -0.61 14.58
C LYS A 147 8.59 0.50 13.52
N ILE A 148 7.58 0.54 12.65
CA ILE A 148 7.38 1.63 11.69
C ILE A 148 7.22 2.97 12.41
N ILE A 149 6.39 3.03 13.46
CA ILE A 149 6.17 4.26 14.26
C ILE A 149 7.48 4.74 14.93
N GLU A 150 8.28 3.80 15.46
CA GLU A 150 9.57 4.09 16.09
C GLU A 150 10.61 4.60 15.08
N MET A 151 10.64 4.06 13.87
CA MET A 151 11.57 4.46 12.81
C MET A 151 11.18 5.78 12.15
N ASP A 152 9.90 5.92 11.76
CA ASP A 152 9.34 7.13 11.16
C ASP A 152 7.82 7.14 11.35
N SER A 153 7.36 7.89 12.35
CA SER A 153 5.93 8.00 12.68
C SER A 153 5.08 8.69 11.60
N ASN A 154 5.73 9.43 10.69
CA ASN A 154 5.08 10.15 9.60
C ASN A 154 5.12 9.36 8.27
N TYR A 155 5.87 8.26 8.20
CA TYR A 155 5.99 7.48 6.98
C TYR A 155 4.61 7.16 6.39
N ASN A 156 4.46 7.45 5.10
CA ASN A 156 3.24 7.21 4.32
C ASN A 156 1.98 7.72 5.06
N ASP A 157 1.99 9.00 5.43
CA ASP A 157 0.86 9.70 6.08
C ASP A 157 0.45 9.08 7.43
N GLY A 158 1.42 8.71 8.26
CA GLY A 158 1.16 8.03 9.53
C GLY A 158 0.78 6.55 9.37
N GLY A 159 1.32 5.91 8.34
CA GLY A 159 1.02 4.52 7.96
C GLY A 159 1.23 3.50 9.06
N GLY A 160 2.22 3.69 9.95
CA GLY A 160 2.42 2.84 11.12
C GLY A 160 1.23 2.88 12.07
N TYR A 161 0.70 4.06 12.36
CA TYR A 161 -0.53 4.22 13.17
C TYR A 161 -1.76 3.66 12.46
N PHE A 162 -1.87 3.87 11.14
CA PHE A 162 -2.95 3.30 10.35
C PHE A 162 -2.97 1.76 10.44
N LEU A 163 -1.86 1.09 10.20
CA LEU A 163 -1.76 -0.37 10.26
C LEU A 163 -2.02 -0.91 11.67
N LEU A 164 -1.50 -0.22 12.70
CA LEU A 164 -1.74 -0.60 14.09
C LEU A 164 -3.22 -0.46 14.46
N GLY A 165 -3.87 0.61 14.03
CA GLY A 165 -5.30 0.81 14.21
C GLY A 165 -6.13 -0.21 13.44
N ALA A 166 -5.76 -0.52 12.20
CA ALA A 166 -6.43 -1.51 11.38
C ALA A 166 -6.39 -2.92 11.98
N VAL A 167 -5.24 -3.35 12.53
CA VAL A 167 -5.15 -4.66 13.17
C VAL A 167 -5.96 -4.72 14.47
N HIS A 168 -6.03 -3.65 15.27
CA HIS A 168 -6.92 -3.56 16.42
C HIS A 168 -8.41 -3.62 16.04
N LEU A 169 -8.77 -3.04 14.89
CA LEU A 169 -10.15 -3.01 14.41
C LEU A 169 -10.62 -4.35 13.84
N LYS A 170 -9.75 -5.03 13.08
CA LYS A 170 -10.09 -6.25 12.31
C LYS A 170 -9.85 -7.55 13.06
N SER A 171 -8.89 -7.57 14.00
CA SER A 171 -8.57 -8.80 14.72
C SER A 171 -9.63 -9.11 15.77
N PRO A 172 -10.09 -10.38 15.87
CA PRO A 172 -11.02 -10.77 16.92
C PRO A 172 -10.33 -10.74 18.28
N TYR A 173 -11.12 -10.39 19.31
CA TYR A 173 -10.69 -10.63 20.69
C TYR A 173 -10.91 -12.11 21.02
N ILE A 174 -9.84 -12.84 21.36
CA ILE A 174 -9.90 -14.26 21.76
C ILE A 174 -9.22 -14.38 23.14
N PRO A 175 -9.98 -14.67 24.21
CA PRO A 175 -9.42 -14.79 25.55
C PRO A 175 -8.20 -15.72 25.58
N PHE A 176 -7.17 -15.34 26.31
CA PHE A 176 -5.89 -16.06 26.48
C PHE A 176 -5.01 -16.23 25.22
N VAL A 177 -5.57 -16.10 24.02
CA VAL A 177 -4.85 -16.29 22.75
C VAL A 177 -4.53 -14.95 22.09
N LEU A 178 -5.54 -14.11 21.92
CA LEU A 178 -5.44 -12.78 21.28
C LEU A 178 -6.29 -11.78 22.08
N SER A 179 -5.82 -11.42 23.26
CA SER A 179 -6.59 -10.61 24.23
C SER A 179 -6.28 -9.10 24.18
N TRP A 180 -5.44 -8.67 23.24
CA TRP A 180 -5.03 -7.27 23.14
C TRP A 180 -5.81 -6.42 22.09
N PRO A 181 -6.47 -6.96 21.02
CA PRO A 181 -7.25 -6.13 20.11
C PRO A 181 -8.36 -5.38 20.87
N SER A 182 -8.55 -4.11 20.52
CA SER A 182 -9.51 -3.23 21.19
C SER A 182 -10.03 -2.19 20.21
N HIS A 183 -11.34 -2.01 20.12
CA HIS A 183 -11.95 -0.99 19.27
C HIS A 183 -11.62 0.43 19.75
N GLU A 184 -11.43 0.64 21.05
CA GLU A 184 -10.98 1.92 21.61
C GLU A 184 -9.57 2.27 21.13
N LYS A 185 -8.62 1.32 21.20
CA LYS A 185 -7.26 1.52 20.66
C LYS A 185 -7.27 1.68 19.14
N ALA A 186 -8.14 0.96 18.43
CA ALA A 186 -8.32 1.17 17.00
C ALA A 186 -8.69 2.63 16.70
N LEU A 187 -9.66 3.18 17.42
CA LEU A 187 -10.09 4.57 17.27
C LEU A 187 -8.95 5.57 17.58
N ASP A 188 -8.16 5.33 18.64
CA ASP A 188 -7.04 6.20 19.01
C ASP A 188 -5.97 6.21 17.89
N TYR A 189 -5.50 5.03 17.44
CA TYR A 189 -4.46 4.95 16.42
C TYR A 189 -4.91 5.45 15.05
N LEU A 190 -6.14 5.11 14.62
CA LEU A 190 -6.68 5.60 13.35
C LEU A 190 -6.93 7.12 13.38
N SER A 191 -7.29 7.68 14.53
CA SER A 191 -7.39 9.13 14.70
C SER A 191 -6.03 9.82 14.62
N LYS A 192 -4.95 9.18 15.11
CA LYS A 192 -3.58 9.69 14.96
C LYS A 192 -3.15 9.68 13.50
N ALA A 193 -3.32 8.55 12.80
CA ALA A 193 -3.01 8.47 11.37
C ALA A 193 -3.76 9.54 10.56
N PHE A 194 -5.04 9.69 10.79
CA PHE A 194 -5.89 10.68 10.11
C PHE A 194 -5.45 12.14 10.33
N LYS A 195 -4.83 12.45 11.47
CA LYS A 195 -4.31 13.79 11.78
C LYS A 195 -2.94 14.06 11.17
N ILE A 196 -2.13 13.02 10.93
CA ILE A 196 -0.76 13.15 10.41
C ILE A 196 -0.78 13.39 8.91
N GLY A 197 -1.60 12.66 8.18
CA GLY A 197 -1.67 12.72 6.72
C GLY A 197 -2.79 13.63 6.21
N ASP A 198 -2.91 13.68 4.89
CA ASP A 198 -3.96 14.43 4.18
C ASP A 198 -5.32 13.71 4.19
N SER A 199 -5.53 12.81 5.16
CA SER A 199 -6.77 12.05 5.32
C SER A 199 -7.16 11.29 4.04
N THR A 200 -6.34 10.32 3.68
CA THR A 200 -6.58 9.47 2.50
C THR A 200 -7.96 8.77 2.59
N PRO A 201 -8.57 8.36 1.47
CA PRO A 201 -9.82 7.62 1.49
C PRO A 201 -9.78 6.39 2.40
N SER A 202 -8.68 5.61 2.38
CA SER A 202 -8.50 4.45 3.28
C SER A 202 -8.51 4.86 4.75
N GLN A 203 -7.77 5.90 5.13
CA GLN A 203 -7.76 6.39 6.52
C GLN A 203 -9.14 6.86 6.96
N THR A 204 -9.88 7.53 6.07
CA THR A 204 -11.23 8.03 6.34
C THR A 204 -12.20 6.87 6.58
N VAL A 205 -12.20 5.85 5.71
CA VAL A 205 -13.07 4.67 5.84
C VAL A 205 -12.76 3.88 7.12
N TYR A 206 -11.48 3.64 7.42
CA TYR A 206 -11.10 2.89 8.62
C TYR A 206 -11.40 3.67 9.91
N LEU A 207 -11.20 4.99 9.93
CA LEU A 207 -11.59 5.82 11.06
C LEU A 207 -13.11 5.83 11.26
N ALA A 208 -13.88 5.92 10.19
CA ALA A 208 -15.34 5.83 10.27
C ALA A 208 -15.81 4.49 10.87
N ARG A 209 -15.21 3.38 10.43
CA ARG A 209 -15.48 2.06 11.03
C ARG A 209 -15.13 2.00 12.52
N ALA A 210 -13.99 2.58 12.92
CA ALA A 210 -13.61 2.62 14.32
C ALA A 210 -14.57 3.49 15.16
N LEU A 211 -15.00 4.64 14.63
CA LEU A 211 -16.04 5.48 15.26
C LEU A 211 -17.33 4.70 15.44
N TYR A 212 -17.81 4.00 14.40
CA TYR A 212 -19.02 3.21 14.47
C TYR A 212 -18.94 2.10 15.54
N LYS A 213 -17.82 1.35 15.57
CA LYS A 213 -17.57 0.31 16.58
C LYS A 213 -17.45 0.85 18.01
N ASN A 214 -17.21 2.15 18.17
CA ASN A 214 -17.18 2.85 19.47
C ASN A 214 -18.46 3.68 19.72
N ASN A 215 -19.60 3.26 19.17
CA ASN A 215 -20.93 3.87 19.36
C ASN A 215 -21.02 5.35 18.94
N GLN A 216 -20.16 5.80 18.02
CA GLN A 216 -20.14 7.16 17.49
C GLN A 216 -20.73 7.19 16.06
N LYS A 217 -21.88 6.52 15.83
CA LYS A 217 -22.52 6.34 14.52
C LYS A 217 -22.64 7.65 13.74
N ASN A 218 -23.16 8.72 14.35
CA ASN A 218 -23.38 9.99 13.66
C ASN A 218 -22.07 10.63 13.15
N LYS A 219 -20.96 10.48 13.89
CA LYS A 219 -19.65 10.97 13.45
C LYS A 219 -19.10 10.11 12.31
N ALA A 220 -19.31 8.80 12.38
CA ALA A 220 -18.88 7.88 11.34
C ALA A 220 -19.59 8.19 10.01
N ILE A 221 -20.92 8.34 10.03
CA ILE A 221 -21.72 8.70 8.85
C ILE A 221 -21.25 10.04 8.27
N LYS A 222 -21.14 11.09 9.11
CA LYS A 222 -20.69 12.42 8.66
C LYS A 222 -19.31 12.35 8.00
N LEU A 223 -18.40 11.53 8.52
CA LEU A 223 -17.06 11.38 7.98
C LEU A 223 -17.07 10.71 6.60
N LEU A 224 -17.89 9.65 6.40
CA LEU A 224 -18.03 9.01 5.10
C LEU A 224 -18.73 9.92 4.06
N LEU A 225 -19.74 10.67 4.46
CA LEU A 225 -20.38 11.65 3.58
C LEU A 225 -19.37 12.69 3.10
N SER A 226 -18.54 13.22 4.02
CA SER A 226 -17.49 14.19 3.65
C SER A 226 -16.40 13.61 2.73
N LEU A 227 -16.17 12.29 2.77
CA LEU A 227 -15.28 11.61 1.81
C LEU A 227 -15.91 11.63 0.41
N LEU A 228 -17.20 11.31 0.30
CA LEU A 228 -17.87 11.21 -0.99
C LEU A 228 -18.06 12.57 -1.70
N GLU A 229 -17.86 13.67 -1.00
CA GLU A 229 -17.85 15.04 -1.56
C GLU A 229 -16.49 15.42 -2.18
N LYS A 230 -15.42 14.63 -1.95
CA LYS A 230 -14.08 14.93 -2.46
C LYS A 230 -13.86 14.30 -3.84
N ASP A 231 -12.98 14.93 -4.63
CA ASP A 231 -12.49 14.33 -5.87
C ASP A 231 -11.50 13.20 -5.59
N MET A 232 -11.58 12.13 -6.38
CA MET A 232 -10.63 11.03 -6.33
C MET A 232 -9.28 11.41 -6.91
N SER A 233 -8.20 10.89 -6.34
CA SER A 233 -6.85 11.08 -6.84
C SER A 233 -6.66 10.40 -8.22
N LYS A 234 -6.10 11.12 -9.18
CA LYS A 234 -5.71 10.51 -10.47
C LYS A 234 -4.57 9.49 -10.32
N LYS A 235 -3.71 9.69 -9.32
CA LYS A 235 -2.53 8.84 -9.07
C LYS A 235 -2.90 7.48 -8.47
N ASN A 236 -3.92 7.46 -7.59
CA ASN A 236 -4.38 6.27 -6.88
C ASN A 236 -5.84 5.96 -7.22
N MET A 237 -6.19 6.08 -8.50
CA MET A 237 -7.59 6.08 -8.96
C MET A 237 -8.37 4.82 -8.51
N LEU A 238 -7.83 3.63 -8.69
CA LEU A 238 -8.54 2.39 -8.30
C LEU A 238 -8.55 2.18 -6.80
N GLU A 239 -7.46 2.53 -6.11
CA GLU A 239 -7.38 2.46 -4.66
C GLU A 239 -8.42 3.38 -4.01
N ASP A 240 -8.57 4.60 -4.52
CA ASP A 240 -9.58 5.54 -4.03
C ASP A 240 -11.00 5.09 -4.40
N MET A 241 -11.23 4.64 -5.65
CA MET A 241 -12.52 4.12 -6.09
C MET A 241 -13.01 2.94 -5.22
N ASP A 242 -12.12 2.03 -4.85
CA ASP A 242 -12.42 0.92 -3.93
C ASP A 242 -12.91 1.45 -2.57
N GLN A 243 -12.23 2.46 -2.02
CA GLN A 243 -12.62 3.04 -0.73
C GLN A 243 -13.92 3.86 -0.79
N TYR A 244 -14.18 4.54 -1.91
CA TYR A 244 -15.45 5.25 -2.12
C TYR A 244 -16.62 4.26 -2.23
N LYS A 245 -16.43 3.14 -2.94
CA LYS A 245 -17.41 2.06 -2.98
C LYS A 245 -17.70 1.50 -1.58
N ILE A 246 -16.64 1.20 -0.82
CA ILE A 246 -16.78 0.73 0.57
C ILE A 246 -17.51 1.75 1.44
N ALA A 247 -17.24 3.05 1.28
CA ALA A 247 -17.93 4.10 2.03
C ALA A 247 -19.44 4.13 1.72
N GLN A 248 -19.83 3.99 0.45
CA GLN A 248 -21.23 3.92 0.03
C GLN A 248 -21.94 2.69 0.59
N GLU A 249 -21.30 1.52 0.53
CA GLU A 249 -21.84 0.27 1.10
C GLU A 249 -22.07 0.41 2.61
N GLN A 250 -21.10 0.98 3.34
CA GLN A 250 -21.24 1.20 4.78
C GLN A 250 -22.32 2.21 5.16
N LEU A 251 -22.46 3.29 4.41
CA LEU A 251 -23.55 4.24 4.64
C LEU A 251 -24.90 3.55 4.49
N SER A 252 -25.08 2.72 3.44
CA SER A 252 -26.32 1.95 3.24
C SER A 252 -26.59 0.92 4.34
N GLU A 253 -25.54 0.34 4.93
CA GLU A 253 -25.68 -0.61 6.05
C GLU A 253 -26.00 0.09 7.39
N TRP A 254 -25.56 1.34 7.54
CA TRP A 254 -25.68 2.06 8.81
C TRP A 254 -26.92 2.97 8.91
N GLU A 255 -27.64 3.18 7.83
CA GLU A 255 -28.93 3.84 7.82
C GLU A 255 -30.02 2.97 8.47
#